data_d5a1ec751ea82e8263aedc8882785810
#
_entry.id   d5a1ec751ea82e8263aedc8882785810
#
_cell.length_a   1.000
_cell.length_b   1.000
_cell.length_c   1.000
_cell.angle_alpha   90.00
_cell.angle_beta   90.00
_cell.angle_gamma   90.00
#
_symmetry.space_group_name_H-M   'P 1'
#
loop_
_entity.id
_entity.type
_entity.pdbx_description
1 polymer ?
#
loop_
_entity_poly.entity_id
_entity_poly.type
_entity_poly.pdbx_seq_one_letter_code
_entity_poly.pdbx_strand_id
1 'polypeptide(L)'
;MKKTATIILNRNLPEETNALAEHLMKFDDGYTDIFVVEAGSDKGNLSKYCTWHVDTKEVVKHGMRYSRGMNYGLLQLWNSNDWEEYDSFFLITNDTEFPNNQKTIKTLQQLLIDHPRIGVISPCSERWAEKDLIGTNSLKYFWFIHNNAYFFRKEMVEHLINIDNPSHMDFLFDGDNFRG
;
A
#
# COMPACT_ATOMS: atom_id res chain seq x y z
N MET A 1 -13.34 -7.19 -11.30
CA MET A 1 -12.17 -7.32 -10.40
C MET A 1 -12.66 -7.66 -9.00
N LYS A 2 -11.97 -8.52 -8.29
CA LYS A 2 -12.14 -8.71 -6.84
C LYS A 2 -11.73 -7.42 -6.12
N LYS A 3 -11.75 -7.45 -4.80
CA LYS A 3 -11.32 -6.31 -3.99
C LYS A 3 -9.81 -6.03 -4.10
N THR A 4 -9.41 -4.87 -3.63
CA THR A 4 -8.02 -4.50 -3.38
C THR A 4 -7.70 -4.73 -1.91
N ALA A 5 -6.55 -5.32 -1.59
CA ALA A 5 -6.00 -5.26 -0.24
C ALA A 5 -5.20 -3.96 -0.09
N THR A 6 -5.68 -3.04 0.73
CA THR A 6 -4.96 -1.79 1.04
C THR A 6 -4.17 -1.97 2.32
N ILE A 7 -2.85 -1.86 2.25
CA ILE A 7 -1.94 -1.93 3.39
C ILE A 7 -1.46 -0.52 3.71
N ILE A 8 -1.80 -0.03 4.90
CA ILE A 8 -1.37 1.26 5.43
C ILE A 8 -0.24 0.99 6.43
N LEU A 9 0.93 1.59 6.18
CA LEU A 9 2.05 1.52 7.11
C LEU A 9 2.00 2.70 8.07
N ASN A 10 1.90 2.41 9.37
CA ASN A 10 1.87 3.41 10.43
C ASN A 10 3.03 3.26 11.40
N ARG A 11 3.47 4.41 11.94
CA ARG A 11 4.29 4.48 13.15
C ARG A 11 4.00 5.76 13.92
N ASN A 12 3.34 5.61 15.08
CA ASN A 12 3.05 6.71 16.02
C ASN A 12 2.24 7.90 15.44
N LEU A 13 1.46 7.69 14.38
CA LEU A 13 0.60 8.69 13.76
C LEU A 13 -0.83 8.13 13.64
N PRO A 14 -1.51 7.84 14.76
CA PRO A 14 -2.82 7.20 14.75
C PRO A 14 -3.90 8.06 14.12
N GLU A 15 -3.84 9.38 14.28
CA GLU A 15 -4.87 10.29 13.77
C GLU A 15 -4.86 10.34 12.24
N GLU A 16 -3.69 10.48 11.64
CA GLU A 16 -3.48 10.47 10.19
C GLU A 16 -3.89 9.11 9.60
N THR A 17 -3.47 8.02 10.23
CA THR A 17 -3.84 6.66 9.82
C THR A 17 -5.35 6.43 9.89
N ASN A 18 -5.99 6.88 10.96
CA ASN A 18 -7.44 6.75 11.14
C ASN A 18 -8.19 7.57 10.07
N ALA A 19 -7.75 8.81 9.83
CA ALA A 19 -8.36 9.67 8.83
C ALA A 19 -8.26 9.08 7.42
N LEU A 20 -7.09 8.53 7.06
CA LEU A 20 -6.87 7.86 5.78
C LEU A 20 -7.74 6.62 5.64
N ALA A 21 -7.78 5.75 6.65
CA ALA A 21 -8.63 4.56 6.65
C ALA A 21 -10.11 4.92 6.51
N GLU A 22 -10.60 5.90 7.28
CA GLU A 22 -11.98 6.38 7.20
C GLU A 22 -12.33 6.97 5.85
N HIS A 23 -11.40 7.71 5.23
CA HIS A 23 -11.59 8.22 3.89
C HIS A 23 -11.82 7.09 2.89
N LEU A 24 -10.95 6.08 2.89
CA LEU A 24 -11.06 4.93 1.98
C LEU A 24 -12.34 4.12 2.24
N MET A 25 -12.67 3.85 3.50
CA MET A 25 -13.93 3.19 3.87
C MET A 25 -15.15 3.96 3.38
N LYS A 26 -15.12 5.29 3.47
CA LYS A 26 -16.26 6.14 3.06
C LYS A 26 -16.45 6.20 1.56
N PHE A 27 -15.36 6.31 0.80
CA PHE A 27 -15.43 6.60 -0.65
C PHE A 27 -15.21 5.38 -1.53
N ASP A 28 -14.49 4.38 -1.03
CA ASP A 28 -14.16 3.14 -1.76
C ASP A 28 -14.74 1.89 -1.09
N ASP A 29 -15.85 2.04 -0.35
CA ASP A 29 -16.57 0.91 0.25
C ASP A 29 -16.91 -0.16 -0.81
N GLY A 30 -16.68 -1.42 -0.46
CA GLY A 30 -16.86 -2.57 -1.34
C GLY A 30 -15.75 -2.78 -2.38
N TYR A 31 -14.82 -1.82 -2.55
CA TYR A 31 -13.68 -1.95 -3.48
C TYR A 31 -12.38 -2.35 -2.79
N THR A 32 -12.27 -2.16 -1.48
CA THR A 32 -11.06 -2.46 -0.71
C THR A 32 -11.35 -3.00 0.68
N ASP A 33 -10.45 -3.83 1.18
CA ASP A 33 -10.31 -4.13 2.59
C ASP A 33 -9.01 -3.48 3.09
N ILE A 34 -9.03 -2.94 4.32
CA ILE A 34 -7.95 -2.11 4.87
C ILE A 34 -7.22 -2.88 5.96
N PHE A 35 -5.91 -2.90 5.84
CA PHE A 35 -4.97 -3.53 6.78
C PHE A 35 -3.96 -2.51 7.25
N VAL A 36 -3.86 -2.30 8.55
CA VAL A 36 -2.91 -1.36 9.15
C VAL A 36 -1.79 -2.13 9.83
N VAL A 37 -0.56 -1.89 9.37
CA VAL A 37 0.67 -2.39 9.98
C VAL A 37 1.24 -1.32 10.89
N GLU A 38 1.25 -1.59 12.20
CA GLU A 38 1.91 -0.76 13.19
C GLU A 38 3.38 -1.16 13.31
N ALA A 39 4.24 -0.37 12.69
CA ALA A 39 5.66 -0.65 12.51
C ALA A 39 6.53 -0.14 13.68
N GLY A 40 6.25 -0.62 14.87
CA GLY A 40 6.92 -0.20 16.11
C GLY A 40 6.29 1.03 16.75
N SER A 41 4.98 1.18 16.61
CA SER A 41 4.24 2.21 17.35
C SER A 41 4.18 1.89 18.84
N ASP A 42 4.22 2.93 19.66
CA ASP A 42 3.97 2.81 21.10
C ASP A 42 2.51 2.38 21.33
N LYS A 43 2.27 1.61 22.38
CA LYS A 43 0.92 1.07 22.69
C LYS A 43 -0.17 2.15 22.82
N GLY A 44 0.19 3.37 23.19
CA GLY A 44 -0.73 4.50 23.28
C GLY A 44 -0.99 5.21 21.95
N ASN A 45 -0.24 4.88 20.90
CA ASN A 45 -0.26 5.54 19.59
C ASN A 45 -0.65 4.58 18.47
N LEU A 46 -1.40 3.55 18.78
CA LEU A 46 -1.94 2.63 17.78
C LEU A 46 -3.16 3.23 17.09
N SER A 47 -3.26 3.04 15.77
CA SER A 47 -4.50 3.29 15.05
C SER A 47 -5.63 2.42 15.62
N LYS A 48 -6.85 2.94 15.66
CA LYS A 48 -8.04 2.13 16.01
C LYS A 48 -8.35 1.05 14.96
N TYR A 49 -7.73 1.13 13.78
CA TYR A 49 -7.80 0.15 12.70
C TYR A 49 -6.59 -0.76 12.64
N CYS A 50 -5.75 -0.78 13.69
CA CYS A 50 -4.58 -1.67 13.77
C CYS A 50 -4.97 -3.12 13.46
N THR A 51 -4.36 -3.68 12.41
CA THR A 51 -4.52 -5.10 12.06
C THR A 51 -3.36 -5.92 12.62
N TRP A 52 -2.13 -5.43 12.44
CA TRP A 52 -0.92 -6.10 12.91
C TRP A 52 0.00 -5.13 13.62
N HIS A 53 0.42 -5.47 14.82
CA HIS A 53 1.36 -4.68 15.61
C HIS A 53 2.70 -5.41 15.75
N VAL A 54 3.76 -4.82 15.21
CA VAL A 54 5.13 -5.32 15.33
C VAL A 54 5.83 -4.53 16.43
N ASP A 55 5.93 -5.12 17.62
CA ASP A 55 6.40 -4.46 18.84
C ASP A 55 7.70 -5.06 19.42
N THR A 56 8.52 -5.70 18.58
CA THR A 56 9.84 -6.16 19.03
C THR A 56 10.70 -4.97 19.47
N LYS A 57 11.61 -5.18 20.41
CA LYS A 57 12.47 -4.12 20.96
C LYS A 57 13.20 -3.31 19.88
N GLU A 58 13.69 -3.99 18.84
CA GLU A 58 14.39 -3.35 17.72
C GLU A 58 13.42 -2.51 16.87
N VAL A 59 12.22 -3.04 16.59
CA VAL A 59 11.23 -2.34 15.78
C VAL A 59 10.63 -1.14 16.53
N VAL A 60 10.36 -1.26 17.82
CA VAL A 60 9.92 -0.12 18.64
C VAL A 60 10.97 0.99 18.65
N LYS A 61 12.26 0.62 18.81
CA LYS A 61 13.36 1.58 18.87
C LYS A 61 13.63 2.28 17.52
N HIS A 62 13.64 1.52 16.42
CA HIS A 62 14.13 2.01 15.13
C HIS A 62 13.03 2.13 14.06
N GLY A 63 11.84 1.57 14.29
CA GLY A 63 10.78 1.39 13.29
C GLY A 63 11.13 0.30 12.29
N MET A 64 10.15 -0.05 11.48
CA MET A 64 10.39 -0.75 10.21
C MET A 64 10.49 0.31 9.11
N ARG A 65 11.44 0.16 8.19
CA ARG A 65 11.46 0.95 6.97
C ARG A 65 10.26 0.57 6.09
N TYR A 66 9.91 1.44 5.15
CA TYR A 66 8.79 1.25 4.24
C TYR A 66 8.73 -0.17 3.66
N SER A 67 9.81 -0.58 2.97
CA SER A 67 9.86 -1.88 2.29
C SER A 67 9.61 -3.06 3.22
N ARG A 68 10.21 -3.05 4.41
CA ARG A 68 10.06 -4.14 5.40
C ARG A 68 8.66 -4.17 5.99
N GLY A 69 8.08 -3.00 6.27
CA GLY A 69 6.71 -2.91 6.77
C GLY A 69 5.69 -3.38 5.74
N MET A 70 5.86 -3.02 4.47
CA MET A 70 5.01 -3.47 3.39
C MET A 70 5.16 -4.97 3.11
N ASN A 71 6.38 -5.48 3.09
CA ASN A 71 6.63 -6.92 3.02
C ASN A 71 5.94 -7.68 4.16
N TYR A 72 6.01 -7.13 5.39
CA TYR A 72 5.35 -7.75 6.53
C TYR A 72 3.84 -7.87 6.30
N GLY A 73 3.18 -6.79 5.90
CA GLY A 73 1.74 -6.81 5.62
C GLY A 73 1.37 -7.78 4.49
N LEU A 74 2.12 -7.78 3.39
CA LEU A 74 1.92 -8.72 2.27
C LEU A 74 2.11 -10.17 2.71
N LEU A 75 3.12 -10.46 3.55
CA LEU A 75 3.37 -11.79 4.09
C LEU A 75 2.24 -12.29 5.00
N GLN A 76 1.64 -11.39 5.80
CA GLN A 76 0.50 -11.77 6.61
C GLN A 76 -0.68 -12.19 5.73
N LEU A 77 -0.96 -11.46 4.64
CA LEU A 77 -1.99 -11.82 3.67
C LEU A 77 -1.64 -13.11 2.91
N TRP A 78 -0.37 -13.28 2.52
CA TRP A 78 0.10 -14.50 1.85
C TRP A 78 -0.06 -15.75 2.73
N ASN A 79 0.24 -15.63 4.01
CA ASN A 79 0.14 -16.72 4.98
C ASN A 79 -1.29 -16.95 5.50
N SER A 80 -2.19 -15.97 5.33
CA SER A 80 -3.62 -16.18 5.51
C SER A 80 -4.22 -16.76 4.24
N ASN A 81 -5.38 -17.38 4.34
CA ASN A 81 -6.08 -17.86 3.15
C ASN A 81 -6.76 -16.73 2.35
N ASP A 82 -6.53 -15.47 2.73
CA ASP A 82 -7.24 -14.32 2.17
C ASP A 82 -6.59 -13.79 0.89
N TRP A 83 -5.36 -14.20 0.57
CA TRP A 83 -4.63 -13.74 -0.63
C TRP A 83 -5.47 -13.86 -1.91
N GLU A 84 -6.22 -14.96 -2.04
CA GLU A 84 -7.04 -15.22 -3.22
C GLU A 84 -8.30 -14.35 -3.32
N GLU A 85 -8.65 -13.61 -2.26
CA GLU A 85 -9.78 -12.68 -2.27
C GLU A 85 -9.49 -11.38 -3.03
N TYR A 86 -8.21 -11.11 -3.34
CA TYR A 86 -7.76 -9.86 -3.94
C TYR A 86 -7.22 -10.04 -5.35
N ASP A 87 -7.46 -9.05 -6.22
CA ASP A 87 -6.88 -8.92 -7.57
C ASP A 87 -5.83 -7.80 -7.64
N SER A 88 -5.69 -7.01 -6.59
CA SER A 88 -4.73 -5.90 -6.52
C SER A 88 -4.34 -5.58 -5.08
N PHE A 89 -3.18 -4.95 -4.93
CA PHE A 89 -2.64 -4.50 -3.65
C PHE A 89 -2.33 -3.01 -3.71
N PHE A 90 -2.76 -2.27 -2.70
CA PHE A 90 -2.44 -0.86 -2.56
C PHE A 90 -1.58 -0.63 -1.31
N LEU A 91 -0.32 -0.29 -1.52
CA LEU A 91 0.66 -0.06 -0.47
C LEU A 91 0.83 1.44 -0.27
N ILE A 92 0.40 1.96 0.87
CA ILE A 92 0.41 3.41 1.14
C ILE A 92 0.97 3.73 2.52
N THR A 93 1.55 4.92 2.63
CA THR A 93 1.97 5.48 3.93
C THR A 93 0.82 6.25 4.58
N ASN A 94 0.85 6.32 5.89
CA ASN A 94 -0.19 6.93 6.71
C ASN A 94 -0.36 8.45 6.52
N ASP A 95 0.66 9.12 5.97
CA ASP A 95 0.66 10.55 5.64
C ASP A 95 0.11 10.85 4.23
N THR A 96 -0.46 9.85 3.56
CA THR A 96 -1.12 10.02 2.26
C THR A 96 -2.51 10.62 2.45
N GLU A 97 -2.79 11.70 1.75
CA GLU A 97 -4.10 12.35 1.72
C GLU A 97 -4.69 12.28 0.30
N PHE A 98 -5.97 11.97 0.21
CA PHE A 98 -6.73 12.01 -1.04
C PHE A 98 -7.72 13.18 -1.05
N PRO A 99 -7.95 13.80 -2.22
CA PRO A 99 -8.99 14.82 -2.34
C PRO A 99 -10.35 14.29 -1.89
N ASN A 100 -11.12 15.14 -1.22
CA ASN A 100 -12.48 14.80 -0.80
C ASN A 100 -13.34 14.39 -2.02
N ASN A 101 -14.19 13.37 -1.81
CA ASN A 101 -15.13 12.83 -2.79
C ASN A 101 -14.52 12.04 -3.96
N GLN A 102 -13.27 11.63 -3.91
CA GLN A 102 -12.68 10.76 -4.92
C GLN A 102 -12.79 9.28 -4.54
N LYS A 103 -13.21 8.46 -5.49
CA LYS A 103 -13.16 7.00 -5.43
C LYS A 103 -11.81 6.53 -5.96
N THR A 104 -10.80 6.61 -5.14
CA THR A 104 -9.40 6.37 -5.54
C THR A 104 -9.18 4.92 -5.96
N ILE A 105 -9.58 3.96 -5.14
CA ILE A 105 -9.37 2.53 -5.41
C ILE A 105 -10.13 2.12 -6.67
N LYS A 106 -11.40 2.49 -6.77
CA LYS A 106 -12.21 2.20 -7.95
C LYS A 106 -11.57 2.75 -9.22
N THR A 107 -11.03 3.96 -9.17
CA THR A 107 -10.38 4.60 -10.32
C THR A 107 -9.11 3.84 -10.72
N LEU A 108 -8.27 3.47 -9.74
CA LEU A 108 -7.04 2.70 -9.98
C LEU A 108 -7.33 1.30 -10.53
N GLN A 109 -8.36 0.62 -10.00
CA GLN A 109 -8.82 -0.65 -10.53
C GLN A 109 -9.26 -0.52 -12.00
N GLN A 110 -10.04 0.53 -12.32
CA GLN A 110 -10.49 0.75 -13.69
C GLN A 110 -9.31 1.00 -14.65
N LEU A 111 -8.31 1.76 -14.21
CA LEU A 111 -7.09 1.98 -15.00
C LEU A 111 -6.31 0.68 -15.25
N LEU A 112 -6.25 -0.24 -14.28
CA LEU A 112 -5.63 -1.56 -14.53
C LEU A 112 -6.45 -2.41 -15.51
N ILE A 113 -7.79 -2.30 -15.51
CA ILE A 113 -8.65 -3.00 -16.48
C ILE A 113 -8.42 -2.45 -17.89
N ASP A 114 -8.44 -1.12 -18.02
CA ASP A 114 -8.32 -0.43 -19.31
C ASP A 114 -6.91 -0.58 -19.91
N HIS A 115 -5.92 -0.83 -19.06
CA HIS A 115 -4.50 -0.95 -19.42
C HIS A 115 -3.88 -2.27 -18.93
N PRO A 116 -4.21 -3.41 -19.56
CA PRO A 116 -3.83 -4.75 -19.06
C PRO A 116 -2.31 -5.02 -19.02
N ARG A 117 -1.52 -4.19 -19.70
CA ARG A 117 -0.05 -4.30 -19.69
C ARG A 117 0.62 -3.55 -18.54
N ILE A 118 -0.15 -2.81 -17.74
CA ILE A 118 0.37 -2.08 -16.58
C ILE A 118 0.34 -3.02 -15.37
N GLY A 119 1.49 -3.19 -14.73
CA GLY A 119 1.63 -3.96 -13.49
C GLY A 119 1.54 -3.12 -12.22
N VAL A 120 1.95 -1.83 -12.30
CA VAL A 120 1.95 -0.90 -11.18
C VAL A 120 1.52 0.49 -11.60
N ILE A 121 0.73 1.15 -10.76
CA ILE A 121 0.31 2.55 -10.91
C ILE A 121 0.58 3.28 -9.59
N SER A 122 0.95 4.55 -9.66
CA SER A 122 0.97 5.44 -8.50
C SER A 122 0.16 6.69 -8.79
N PRO A 123 -0.73 7.11 -7.88
CA PRO A 123 -1.32 8.45 -7.95
C PRO A 123 -0.23 9.51 -7.89
N CYS A 124 -0.33 10.54 -8.71
CA CYS A 124 0.60 11.66 -8.66
C CYS A 124 0.09 12.72 -7.69
N SER A 125 0.94 13.15 -6.77
CA SER A 125 0.63 14.24 -5.86
C SER A 125 0.62 15.60 -6.61
N GLU A 126 -0.33 16.46 -6.26
CA GLU A 126 -0.36 17.84 -6.74
C GLU A 126 0.87 18.67 -6.30
N ARG A 127 1.63 18.18 -5.31
CA ARG A 127 2.85 18.81 -4.81
C ARG A 127 4.11 18.41 -5.56
N TRP A 128 4.01 17.40 -6.45
CA TRP A 128 5.16 16.91 -7.21
C TRP A 128 5.30 17.63 -8.54
N ALA A 129 6.55 17.87 -8.97
CA ALA A 129 6.82 18.53 -10.25
C ALA A 129 6.30 17.73 -11.46
N GLU A 130 6.22 16.40 -11.30
CA GLU A 130 5.74 15.49 -12.34
C GLU A 130 4.28 15.75 -12.74
N LYS A 131 3.47 16.38 -11.89
CA LYS A 131 2.08 16.76 -12.23
C LYS A 131 1.98 17.58 -13.51
N ASP A 132 2.94 18.48 -13.72
CA ASP A 132 2.97 19.36 -14.90
C ASP A 132 3.26 18.57 -16.19
N LEU A 133 3.92 17.40 -16.06
CA LEU A 133 4.21 16.49 -17.16
C LEU A 133 3.04 15.52 -17.43
N ILE A 134 2.25 15.20 -16.41
CA ILE A 134 1.15 14.24 -16.52
C ILE A 134 -0.08 14.91 -17.10
N GLY A 135 -0.38 16.12 -16.66
CA GLY A 135 -1.64 16.78 -16.95
C GLY A 135 -2.82 16.20 -16.17
N THR A 136 -3.98 16.84 -16.28
CA THR A 136 -5.19 16.42 -15.57
C THR A 136 -5.80 15.17 -16.22
N ASN A 137 -6.17 14.17 -15.40
CA ASN A 137 -6.85 12.95 -15.84
C ASN A 137 -6.10 12.17 -16.93
N SER A 138 -4.78 12.17 -16.91
CA SER A 138 -3.98 11.40 -17.86
C SER A 138 -3.08 10.39 -17.16
N LEU A 139 -2.75 9.33 -17.90
CA LEU A 139 -1.79 8.31 -17.50
C LEU A 139 -0.49 8.53 -18.28
N LYS A 140 0.64 8.51 -17.57
CA LYS A 140 1.98 8.62 -18.16
C LYS A 140 2.89 7.52 -17.64
N TYR A 141 3.76 7.04 -18.50
CA TYR A 141 4.83 6.14 -18.12
C TYR A 141 6.03 6.93 -17.63
N PHE A 142 6.50 6.59 -16.42
CA PHE A 142 7.71 7.14 -15.83
C PHE A 142 8.70 6.01 -15.54
N TRP A 143 9.98 6.38 -15.50
CA TRP A 143 11.07 5.49 -15.16
C TRP A 143 11.24 5.28 -13.64
N PHE A 144 10.49 6.00 -12.82
CA PHE A 144 10.41 5.81 -11.39
C PHE A 144 8.98 6.09 -10.87
N ILE A 145 8.67 5.56 -9.71
CA ILE A 145 7.39 5.77 -9.01
C ILE A 145 7.71 6.13 -7.57
N HIS A 146 7.04 7.16 -7.03
CA HIS A 146 7.17 7.54 -5.63
C HIS A 146 6.62 6.45 -4.71
N ASN A 147 7.35 6.17 -3.62
CA ASN A 147 7.09 5.02 -2.74
C ASN A 147 5.98 5.21 -1.70
N ASN A 148 5.32 6.36 -1.66
CA ASN A 148 4.24 6.60 -0.70
C ASN A 148 2.89 6.01 -1.12
N ALA A 149 2.72 5.63 -2.39
CA ALA A 149 1.48 5.02 -2.87
C ALA A 149 1.74 4.13 -4.10
N TYR A 150 1.79 2.82 -3.90
CA TYR A 150 1.91 1.83 -4.99
C TYR A 150 0.63 1.04 -5.12
N PHE A 151 0.02 1.04 -6.30
CA PHE A 151 -1.12 0.20 -6.63
C PHE A 151 -0.70 -0.87 -7.63
N PHE A 152 -0.64 -2.11 -7.16
CA PHE A 152 -0.13 -3.26 -7.92
C PHE A 152 -1.26 -4.16 -8.41
N ARG A 153 -1.09 -4.70 -9.60
CA ARG A 153 -1.81 -5.86 -10.07
C ARG A 153 -1.29 -7.12 -9.36
N LYS A 154 -2.19 -8.02 -8.93
CA LYS A 154 -1.83 -9.26 -8.21
C LYS A 154 -0.83 -10.11 -9.00
N GLU A 155 -1.10 -10.34 -10.28
CA GLU A 155 -0.24 -11.19 -11.13
C GLU A 155 1.20 -10.66 -11.21
N MET A 156 1.36 -9.32 -11.19
CA MET A 156 2.70 -8.73 -11.13
C MET A 156 3.37 -9.02 -9.78
N VAL A 157 2.65 -8.87 -8.68
CA VAL A 157 3.20 -9.16 -7.35
C VAL A 157 3.62 -10.64 -7.27
N GLU A 158 2.75 -11.56 -7.69
CA GLU A 158 3.03 -13.01 -7.70
C GLU A 158 4.23 -13.38 -8.56
N HIS A 159 4.51 -12.61 -9.60
CA HIS A 159 5.69 -12.82 -10.46
C HIS A 159 7.00 -12.37 -9.78
N LEU A 160 6.94 -11.40 -8.88
CA LEU A 160 8.11 -10.74 -8.30
C LEU A 160 8.46 -11.23 -6.89
N ILE A 161 7.49 -11.75 -6.14
CA ILE A 161 7.71 -12.14 -4.74
C ILE A 161 8.70 -13.30 -4.61
N ASN A 162 9.50 -13.25 -3.55
CA ASN A 162 10.36 -14.35 -3.16
C ASN A 162 9.54 -15.42 -2.42
N ILE A 163 9.21 -16.50 -3.12
CA ILE A 163 8.45 -17.65 -2.57
C ILE A 163 9.34 -18.73 -1.97
N ASP A 164 10.63 -18.74 -2.29
CA ASP A 164 11.55 -19.79 -1.85
C ASP A 164 11.97 -19.60 -0.38
N ASN A 165 12.14 -18.34 0.04
CA ASN A 165 12.49 -18.00 1.42
C ASN A 165 11.83 -16.66 1.82
N PRO A 166 10.50 -16.61 1.96
CA PRO A 166 9.78 -15.37 2.19
C PRO A 166 10.02 -14.83 3.60
N SER A 167 10.36 -13.56 3.68
CA SER A 167 10.55 -12.85 4.95
C SER A 167 10.18 -11.37 4.84
N HIS A 168 9.99 -10.68 5.96
CA HIS A 168 9.79 -9.23 5.92
C HIS A 168 11.01 -8.46 5.40
N MET A 169 12.17 -9.10 5.36
CA MET A 169 13.39 -8.54 4.76
C MET A 169 13.45 -8.73 3.26
N ASP A 170 12.78 -9.75 2.75
CA ASP A 170 12.83 -10.17 1.37
C ASP A 170 11.54 -10.88 0.96
N PHE A 171 10.65 -10.14 0.32
CA PHE A 171 9.41 -10.65 -0.26
C PHE A 171 9.13 -9.94 -1.59
N LEU A 172 8.34 -8.86 -1.63
CA LEU A 172 8.19 -7.99 -2.80
C LEU A 172 9.34 -7.00 -2.91
N PHE A 173 9.87 -6.58 -1.77
CA PHE A 173 11.05 -5.72 -1.67
C PHE A 173 12.23 -6.53 -1.11
N ASP A 174 13.40 -6.37 -1.71
CA ASP A 174 14.66 -6.95 -1.24
C ASP A 174 15.37 -5.91 -0.35
N GLY A 175 15.34 -6.11 0.94
CA GLY A 175 15.77 -5.11 1.91
C GLY A 175 14.98 -3.82 1.77
N ASP A 176 15.60 -2.78 1.23
CA ASP A 176 14.98 -1.47 1.00
C ASP A 176 14.72 -1.21 -0.50
N ASN A 177 14.94 -2.21 -1.38
CA ASN A 177 14.77 -2.07 -2.82
C ASN A 177 13.55 -2.84 -3.32
N PHE A 178 12.93 -2.32 -4.36
CA PHE A 178 11.87 -3.03 -5.08
C PHE A 178 12.48 -4.09 -6.01
N ARG A 179 11.87 -5.28 -6.08
CA ARG A 179 12.28 -6.39 -6.93
C ARG A 179 11.77 -6.24 -8.36
N GLY A 180 11.94 -5.17 -9.02
CA GLY A 180 11.42 -4.98 -10.35
C GLY A 180 12.43 -4.38 -11.33
#